data_eff744a1ed3a74974a46ab03654f1652
#
_entry.id   eff744a1ed3a74974a46ab03654f1652
#
_cell.length_a   1.000
_cell.length_b   1.000
_cell.length_c   1.000
_cell.angle_alpha   90.00
_cell.angle_beta   90.00
_cell.angle_gamma   90.00
#
_symmetry.space_group_name_H-M   'P 1'
#
loop_
_entity.id
_entity.type
_entity.pdbx_description
1 polymer ?
#
loop_
_entity_poly.entity_id
_entity_poly.type
_entity_poly.pdbx_seq_one_letter_code
_entity_poly.pdbx_strand_id
1 'polypeptide(L)'
;MLTKRVIVCLDVRNRKVTKGVKFKGNIDIGDPVEMGARYSDDGVDELVFYDITASAENRPCDMEMIRQIAKRVFIPFAVGGGIRNLDDMHEALLAGAEKVSVNSLAVLHPEIIAEGAKAFGRQCIVLGMDAKFVGVSDKIPSGYEVFIRGGRTAMGIDALEWAKRAEELGVGEICLNSIDTDGVKNGYELTITDMIAKAVQVPVIASGGAGTPDHIVDLFRKTSADAALVASMVHFGDYTVPGIKGEMLAAGIPVRKKMNGEV
;
A
#
# COMPACT_ATOMS: atom_id res chain seq x y z
N MET A 1 7.18 18.58 -12.88
CA MET A 1 7.56 17.35 -12.16
C MET A 1 6.33 16.91 -11.36
N LEU A 2 5.98 15.64 -11.40
CA LEU A 2 4.87 15.12 -10.61
C LEU A 2 5.24 15.14 -9.12
N THR A 3 4.26 15.40 -8.24
CA THR A 3 4.46 15.35 -6.80
C THR A 3 4.59 13.91 -6.31
N LYS A 4 5.45 13.69 -5.34
CA LYS A 4 5.53 12.42 -4.61
C LYS A 4 4.42 12.35 -3.58
N ARG A 5 3.82 11.17 -3.40
CA ARG A 5 2.67 10.97 -2.50
C ARG A 5 3.12 10.37 -1.16
N VAL A 6 2.49 10.84 -0.10
CA VAL A 6 2.53 10.18 1.22
C VAL A 6 1.18 9.49 1.41
N ILE A 7 1.20 8.18 1.63
CA ILE A 7 0.02 7.35 1.79
C ILE A 7 0.00 6.80 3.22
N VAL A 8 -1.13 6.93 3.93
CA VAL A 8 -1.27 6.33 5.26
C VAL A 8 -2.03 5.02 5.15
N CYS A 9 -1.44 3.95 5.69
CA CYS A 9 -2.04 2.63 5.77
C CYS A 9 -2.73 2.42 7.13
N LEU A 10 -3.99 2.00 7.09
CA LEU A 10 -4.79 1.62 8.26
C LEU A 10 -5.10 0.12 8.18
N ASP A 11 -4.38 -0.67 8.97
CA ASP A 11 -4.67 -2.10 9.14
C ASP A 11 -5.90 -2.24 10.03
N VAL A 12 -6.97 -2.88 9.53
CA VAL A 12 -8.24 -3.01 10.24
C VAL A 12 -8.48 -4.46 10.65
N ARG A 13 -8.93 -4.65 11.89
CA ARG A 13 -9.40 -5.92 12.45
C ARG A 13 -10.60 -5.65 13.34
N ASN A 14 -11.71 -6.36 13.12
CA ASN A 14 -12.94 -6.20 13.91
C ASN A 14 -13.39 -4.72 14.00
N ARG A 15 -13.37 -3.99 12.87
CA ARG A 15 -13.70 -2.56 12.80
C ARG A 15 -12.85 -1.65 13.70
N LYS A 16 -11.64 -2.07 14.03
CA LYS A 16 -10.65 -1.24 14.74
C LYS A 16 -9.36 -1.19 13.94
N VAL A 17 -8.78 -0.01 13.89
CA VAL A 17 -7.41 0.12 13.39
C VAL A 17 -6.49 -0.55 14.39
N THR A 18 -5.64 -1.41 13.90
CA THR A 18 -4.72 -2.19 14.72
C THR A 18 -3.29 -2.05 14.22
N LYS A 19 -2.33 -2.20 15.09
CA LYS A 19 -0.92 -2.21 14.70
C LYS A 19 -0.14 -3.26 15.46
N GLY A 20 0.68 -3.99 14.73
CA GLY A 20 1.62 -4.98 15.26
C GLY A 20 3.00 -4.83 14.64
N VAL A 21 3.95 -5.62 15.10
CA VAL A 21 5.28 -5.73 14.52
C VAL A 21 5.38 -7.08 13.81
N LYS A 22 5.78 -7.09 12.54
CA LYS A 22 5.88 -8.30 11.71
C LYS A 22 4.62 -9.17 11.81
N PHE A 23 3.45 -8.54 11.68
CA PHE A 23 2.13 -9.19 11.76
C PHE A 23 1.81 -9.91 13.09
N LYS A 24 2.48 -9.55 14.19
CA LYS A 24 2.29 -10.14 15.53
C LYS A 24 2.02 -9.07 16.58
N GLY A 25 1.33 -9.45 17.66
CA GLY A 25 1.12 -8.58 18.82
C GLY A 25 0.23 -7.37 18.52
N ASN A 26 -0.77 -7.51 17.65
CA ASN A 26 -1.66 -6.41 17.25
C ASN A 26 -2.41 -5.82 18.43
N ILE A 27 -2.28 -4.50 18.61
CA ILE A 27 -3.06 -3.68 19.54
C ILE A 27 -4.02 -2.80 18.77
N ASP A 28 -5.22 -2.63 19.28
CA ASP A 28 -6.23 -1.75 18.69
C ASP A 28 -5.91 -0.30 19.10
N ILE A 29 -5.88 0.61 18.11
CA ILE A 29 -5.42 1.99 18.29
C ILE A 29 -6.47 3.04 17.94
N GLY A 30 -7.57 2.67 17.29
CA GLY A 30 -8.63 3.63 16.98
C GLY A 30 -9.74 3.10 16.09
N ASP A 31 -10.66 4.00 15.77
CA ASP A 31 -11.72 3.78 14.80
C ASP A 31 -11.23 4.13 13.39
N PRO A 32 -11.45 3.29 12.36
CA PRO A 32 -10.95 3.56 11.01
C PRO A 32 -11.56 4.77 10.34
N VAL A 33 -12.84 5.09 10.62
CA VAL A 33 -13.54 6.24 10.04
C VAL A 33 -12.99 7.54 10.62
N GLU A 34 -12.85 7.61 11.95
CA GLU A 34 -12.31 8.79 12.64
C GLU A 34 -10.83 9.02 12.30
N MET A 35 -10.04 7.96 12.28
CA MET A 35 -8.62 8.07 11.91
C MET A 35 -8.44 8.46 10.44
N GLY A 36 -9.25 7.89 9.54
CA GLY A 36 -9.23 8.26 8.12
C GLY A 36 -9.59 9.72 7.91
N ALA A 37 -10.66 10.22 8.57
CA ALA A 37 -11.05 11.64 8.52
C ALA A 37 -9.92 12.55 9.01
N ARG A 38 -9.30 12.23 10.16
CA ARG A 38 -8.18 12.99 10.70
C ARG A 38 -7.02 13.09 9.70
N TYR A 39 -6.59 11.98 9.10
CA TYR A 39 -5.49 12.01 8.13
C TYR A 39 -5.86 12.75 6.84
N SER A 40 -7.13 12.68 6.41
CA SER A 40 -7.64 13.50 5.30
C SER A 40 -7.50 14.99 5.62
N ASP A 41 -7.92 15.41 6.81
CA ASP A 41 -7.79 16.80 7.29
C ASP A 41 -6.31 17.21 7.46
N ASP A 42 -5.45 16.31 7.89
CA ASP A 42 -4.00 16.52 7.99
C ASP A 42 -3.30 16.68 6.62
N GLY A 43 -4.02 16.39 5.50
CA GLY A 43 -3.51 16.62 4.16
C GLY A 43 -2.68 15.46 3.59
N VAL A 44 -2.91 14.23 4.04
CA VAL A 44 -2.36 13.04 3.39
C VAL A 44 -2.83 12.96 1.93
N ASP A 45 -2.06 12.34 1.06
CA ASP A 45 -2.40 12.30 -0.37
C ASP A 45 -3.38 11.20 -0.71
N GLU A 46 -3.30 10.07 -0.01
CA GLU A 46 -4.14 8.90 -0.20
C GLU A 46 -4.17 8.06 1.08
N LEU A 47 -5.25 7.31 1.30
CA LEU A 47 -5.37 6.32 2.36
C LEU A 47 -5.45 4.91 1.79
N VAL A 48 -5.03 3.95 2.60
CA VAL A 48 -5.27 2.54 2.30
C VAL A 48 -5.81 1.86 3.55
N PHE A 49 -6.89 1.10 3.40
CA PHE A 49 -7.50 0.31 4.46
C PHE A 49 -7.35 -1.17 4.12
N TYR A 50 -6.61 -1.90 4.94
CA TYR A 50 -6.47 -3.34 4.80
C TYR A 50 -7.24 -4.08 5.89
N ASP A 51 -8.26 -4.87 5.50
CA ASP A 51 -8.86 -5.84 6.42
C ASP A 51 -7.94 -7.05 6.56
N ILE A 52 -7.12 -7.05 7.61
CA ILE A 52 -6.04 -8.03 7.78
C ILE A 52 -6.51 -9.42 8.23
N THR A 53 -7.80 -9.58 8.57
CA THR A 53 -8.38 -10.86 8.99
C THR A 53 -9.32 -11.46 7.96
N ALA A 54 -9.90 -10.66 7.07
CA ALA A 54 -10.91 -11.11 6.11
C ALA A 54 -10.46 -12.29 5.24
N SER A 55 -9.24 -12.24 4.71
CA SER A 55 -8.69 -13.34 3.90
C SER A 55 -8.46 -14.62 4.70
N ALA A 56 -8.03 -14.52 5.96
CA ALA A 56 -7.81 -15.67 6.83
C ALA A 56 -9.13 -16.29 7.29
N GLU A 57 -10.16 -15.49 7.48
CA GLU A 57 -11.52 -15.89 7.89
C GLU A 57 -12.41 -16.24 6.70
N ASN A 58 -11.88 -16.16 5.48
CA ASN A 58 -12.61 -16.41 4.22
C ASN A 58 -13.93 -15.62 4.12
N ARG A 59 -13.94 -14.37 4.58
CA ARG A 59 -15.07 -13.45 4.50
C ARG A 59 -14.78 -12.28 3.55
N PRO A 60 -15.83 -11.61 3.02
CA PRO A 60 -15.67 -10.40 2.24
C PRO A 60 -15.14 -9.24 3.10
N CYS A 61 -14.62 -8.21 2.44
CA CYS A 61 -14.34 -6.92 3.05
C CYS A 61 -15.63 -6.30 3.64
N ASP A 62 -15.50 -5.49 4.70
CA ASP A 62 -16.64 -4.83 5.35
C ASP A 62 -17.12 -3.63 4.52
N MET A 63 -18.09 -3.86 3.63
CA MET A 63 -18.64 -2.82 2.74
C MET A 63 -19.34 -1.71 3.49
N GLU A 64 -19.92 -1.97 4.67
CA GLU A 64 -20.54 -0.93 5.48
C GLU A 64 -19.50 0.02 6.09
N MET A 65 -18.37 -0.52 6.53
CA MET A 65 -17.24 0.30 6.98
C MET A 65 -16.73 1.18 5.83
N ILE A 66 -16.58 0.64 4.61
CA ILE A 66 -16.15 1.41 3.44
C ILE A 66 -17.11 2.57 3.17
N ARG A 67 -18.44 2.34 3.20
CA ARG A 67 -19.44 3.41 3.04
C ARG A 67 -19.35 4.49 4.11
N GLN A 68 -19.03 4.12 5.33
CA GLN A 68 -18.83 5.08 6.42
C GLN A 68 -17.57 5.91 6.23
N ILE A 69 -16.48 5.30 5.78
CA ILE A 69 -15.24 5.99 5.42
C ILE A 69 -15.50 6.98 4.27
N ALA A 70 -16.15 6.55 3.20
CA ALA A 70 -16.45 7.39 2.03
C ALA A 70 -17.29 8.64 2.35
N LYS A 71 -18.09 8.63 3.43
CA LYS A 71 -18.83 9.79 3.90
C LYS A 71 -17.98 10.85 4.63
N ARG A 72 -16.79 10.49 5.06
CA ARG A 72 -15.93 11.32 5.92
C ARG A 72 -14.56 11.62 5.31
N VAL A 73 -14.12 10.84 4.36
CA VAL A 73 -12.82 10.95 3.67
C VAL A 73 -13.05 11.50 2.27
N PHE A 74 -12.42 12.64 1.94
CA PHE A 74 -12.57 13.33 0.66
C PHE A 74 -11.27 13.38 -0.16
N ILE A 75 -10.39 12.44 0.10
CA ILE A 75 -9.19 12.14 -0.66
C ILE A 75 -9.28 10.70 -1.19
N PRO A 76 -8.52 10.34 -2.24
CA PRO A 76 -8.53 8.97 -2.73
C PRO A 76 -8.20 7.96 -1.64
N PHE A 77 -8.90 6.84 -1.64
CA PHE A 77 -8.55 5.73 -0.78
C PHE A 77 -8.70 4.38 -1.47
N ALA A 78 -7.81 3.46 -1.13
CA ALA A 78 -7.83 2.08 -1.56
C ALA A 78 -8.30 1.16 -0.43
N VAL A 79 -8.90 0.04 -0.80
CA VAL A 79 -9.25 -1.03 0.13
C VAL A 79 -8.66 -2.36 -0.30
N GLY A 80 -8.25 -3.18 0.66
CA GLY A 80 -7.75 -4.52 0.42
C GLY A 80 -8.04 -5.46 1.58
N GLY A 81 -7.78 -6.75 1.37
CA GLY A 81 -8.19 -7.80 2.29
C GLY A 81 -9.65 -8.20 2.08
N GLY A 82 -9.91 -9.49 1.90
CA GLY A 82 -11.25 -10.02 1.66
C GLY A 82 -11.83 -9.80 0.26
N ILE A 83 -11.05 -9.32 -0.70
CA ILE A 83 -11.42 -9.28 -2.13
C ILE A 83 -11.15 -10.67 -2.72
N ARG A 84 -12.20 -11.35 -3.19
CA ARG A 84 -12.15 -12.76 -3.61
C ARG A 84 -12.50 -12.97 -5.08
N ASN A 85 -13.17 -12.01 -5.70
CA ASN A 85 -13.68 -12.06 -7.08
C ASN A 85 -14.02 -10.66 -7.59
N LEU A 86 -14.50 -10.57 -8.84
CA LEU A 86 -14.93 -9.33 -9.47
C LEU A 86 -16.11 -8.66 -8.75
N ASP A 87 -17.05 -9.43 -8.22
CA ASP A 87 -18.21 -8.88 -7.53
C ASP A 87 -17.78 -8.16 -6.24
N ASP A 88 -16.82 -8.73 -5.48
CA ASP A 88 -16.26 -8.07 -4.31
C ASP A 88 -15.54 -6.76 -4.69
N MET A 89 -14.82 -6.72 -5.83
CA MET A 89 -14.22 -5.47 -6.35
C MET A 89 -15.28 -4.43 -6.66
N HIS A 90 -16.33 -4.84 -7.40
CA HIS A 90 -17.43 -3.97 -7.77
C HIS A 90 -18.13 -3.37 -6.54
N GLU A 91 -18.47 -4.20 -5.57
CA GLU A 91 -19.10 -3.75 -4.32
C GLU A 91 -18.22 -2.78 -3.54
N ALA A 92 -16.90 -2.99 -3.48
CA ALA A 92 -15.98 -2.09 -2.81
C ALA A 92 -15.93 -0.71 -3.51
N LEU A 93 -15.87 -0.69 -4.85
CA LEU A 93 -15.90 0.54 -5.63
C LEU A 93 -17.26 1.26 -5.51
N LEU A 94 -18.38 0.54 -5.56
CA LEU A 94 -19.72 1.10 -5.31
C LEU A 94 -19.87 1.63 -3.88
N ALA A 95 -19.19 1.06 -2.90
CA ALA A 95 -19.18 1.54 -1.53
C ALA A 95 -18.39 2.85 -1.34
N GLY A 96 -17.61 3.27 -2.37
CA GLY A 96 -16.93 4.55 -2.42
C GLY A 96 -15.39 4.47 -2.41
N ALA A 97 -14.80 3.27 -2.47
CA ALA A 97 -13.36 3.16 -2.69
C ALA A 97 -13.00 3.54 -4.14
N GLU A 98 -11.89 4.25 -4.35
CA GLU A 98 -11.38 4.53 -5.69
C GLU A 98 -10.54 3.39 -6.24
N LYS A 99 -9.95 2.58 -5.37
CA LYS A 99 -9.06 1.49 -5.76
C LYS A 99 -9.32 0.25 -4.91
N VAL A 100 -9.07 -0.91 -5.50
CA VAL A 100 -9.04 -2.20 -4.81
C VAL A 100 -7.63 -2.79 -4.90
N SER A 101 -7.12 -3.25 -3.75
CA SER A 101 -5.80 -3.88 -3.67
C SER A 101 -5.94 -5.40 -3.58
N VAL A 102 -5.30 -6.10 -4.49
CA VAL A 102 -5.27 -7.56 -4.57
C VAL A 102 -3.83 -8.07 -4.42
N ASN A 103 -3.63 -9.08 -3.60
CA ASN A 103 -2.34 -9.72 -3.36
C ASN A 103 -2.45 -11.24 -3.62
N SER A 104 -2.82 -12.02 -2.61
CA SER A 104 -2.87 -13.48 -2.71
C SER A 104 -3.80 -13.97 -3.84
N LEU A 105 -4.93 -13.28 -4.05
CA LEU A 105 -5.85 -13.59 -5.13
C LEU A 105 -5.16 -13.43 -6.49
N ALA A 106 -4.44 -12.33 -6.70
CA ALA A 106 -3.74 -12.04 -7.95
C ALA A 106 -2.60 -13.04 -8.25
N VAL A 107 -1.92 -13.51 -7.23
CA VAL A 107 -0.86 -14.53 -7.40
C VAL A 107 -1.44 -15.90 -7.74
N LEU A 108 -2.55 -16.28 -7.11
CA LEU A 108 -3.21 -17.58 -7.33
C LEU A 108 -4.06 -17.60 -8.60
N HIS A 109 -4.65 -16.48 -8.98
CA HIS A 109 -5.55 -16.29 -10.12
C HIS A 109 -5.19 -14.97 -10.84
N PRO A 110 -4.09 -14.95 -11.62
CA PRO A 110 -3.60 -13.72 -12.26
C PRO A 110 -4.60 -13.06 -13.22
N GLU A 111 -5.51 -13.85 -13.81
CA GLU A 111 -6.59 -13.40 -14.69
C GLU A 111 -7.49 -12.34 -14.04
N ILE A 112 -7.62 -12.33 -12.71
CA ILE A 112 -8.45 -11.36 -11.98
C ILE A 112 -7.98 -9.91 -12.18
N ILE A 113 -6.67 -9.70 -12.42
CA ILE A 113 -6.13 -8.38 -12.73
C ILE A 113 -6.70 -7.89 -14.07
N ALA A 114 -6.62 -8.73 -15.11
CA ALA A 114 -7.09 -8.36 -16.46
C ALA A 114 -8.62 -8.18 -16.50
N GLU A 115 -9.34 -9.02 -15.79
CA GLU A 115 -10.80 -8.94 -15.68
C GLU A 115 -11.21 -7.66 -14.95
N GLY A 116 -10.57 -7.34 -13.81
CA GLY A 116 -10.81 -6.12 -13.06
C GLY A 116 -10.43 -4.86 -13.84
N ALA A 117 -9.28 -4.87 -14.51
CA ALA A 117 -8.84 -3.76 -15.36
C ALA A 117 -9.79 -3.51 -16.53
N LYS A 118 -10.35 -4.57 -17.13
CA LYS A 118 -11.36 -4.48 -18.19
C LYS A 118 -12.69 -3.95 -17.68
N ALA A 119 -13.12 -4.37 -16.50
CA ALA A 119 -14.43 -4.02 -15.93
C ALA A 119 -14.47 -2.59 -15.37
N PHE A 120 -13.39 -2.18 -14.67
CA PHE A 120 -13.38 -0.96 -13.85
C PHE A 120 -12.34 0.07 -14.30
N GLY A 121 -11.43 -0.29 -15.21
CA GLY A 121 -10.27 0.48 -15.59
C GLY A 121 -9.05 0.12 -14.72
N ARG A 122 -7.88 0.10 -15.37
CA ARG A 122 -6.60 -0.27 -14.70
C ARG A 122 -6.31 0.57 -13.46
N GLN A 123 -6.70 1.85 -13.46
CA GLN A 123 -6.46 2.79 -12.35
C GLN A 123 -7.15 2.37 -11.04
N CYS A 124 -8.17 1.49 -11.11
CA CYS A 124 -8.85 0.96 -9.94
C CYS A 124 -8.16 -0.27 -9.34
N ILE A 125 -7.17 -0.87 -10.02
CA ILE A 125 -6.54 -2.13 -9.61
C ILE A 125 -5.13 -1.86 -9.09
N VAL A 126 -4.91 -2.15 -7.80
CA VAL A 126 -3.60 -2.08 -7.15
C VAL A 126 -3.09 -3.49 -6.88
N LEU A 127 -1.89 -3.81 -7.34
CA LEU A 127 -1.19 -5.01 -6.90
C LEU A 127 -0.59 -4.75 -5.52
N GLY A 128 -1.10 -5.38 -4.47
CA GLY A 128 -0.35 -5.56 -3.23
C GLY A 128 0.65 -6.69 -3.41
N MET A 129 1.92 -6.46 -3.13
CA MET A 129 2.97 -7.47 -3.30
C MET A 129 3.87 -7.52 -2.07
N ASP A 130 3.81 -8.64 -1.34
CA ASP A 130 4.75 -8.92 -0.27
C ASP A 130 5.99 -9.59 -0.87
N ALA A 131 7.16 -8.95 -0.75
CA ALA A 131 8.43 -9.47 -1.23
C ALA A 131 9.41 -9.68 -0.08
N LYS A 132 10.25 -10.71 -0.19
CA LYS A 132 11.29 -11.04 0.78
C LYS A 132 12.59 -11.36 0.08
N PHE A 133 13.70 -10.87 0.61
CA PHE A 133 15.02 -11.25 0.13
C PHE A 133 15.34 -12.71 0.51
N VAL A 134 15.64 -13.52 -0.49
CA VAL A 134 15.97 -14.95 -0.34
C VAL A 134 17.31 -15.31 -0.96
N GLY A 135 18.00 -14.30 -1.54
CA GLY A 135 19.23 -14.50 -2.29
C GLY A 135 18.99 -14.78 -3.77
N VAL A 136 19.97 -14.42 -4.57
CA VAL A 136 19.95 -14.61 -6.03
C VAL A 136 20.10 -16.09 -6.36
N SER A 137 19.24 -16.58 -7.26
CA SER A 137 19.30 -17.96 -7.79
C SER A 137 18.73 -17.99 -9.21
N ASP A 138 18.90 -19.12 -9.92
CA ASP A 138 18.31 -19.28 -11.25
C ASP A 138 16.79 -19.12 -11.27
N LYS A 139 16.13 -19.47 -10.17
CA LYS A 139 14.68 -19.33 -10.02
C LYS A 139 14.25 -17.94 -9.57
N ILE A 140 15.08 -17.27 -8.77
CA ILE A 140 14.82 -15.93 -8.21
C ILE A 140 16.00 -15.00 -8.57
N PRO A 141 16.09 -14.59 -9.83
CA PRO A 141 17.23 -13.80 -10.31
C PRO A 141 17.31 -12.38 -9.72
N SER A 142 16.19 -11.79 -9.28
CA SER A 142 16.21 -10.52 -8.55
C SER A 142 16.75 -10.67 -7.11
N GLY A 143 16.74 -11.88 -6.57
CA GLY A 143 17.02 -12.18 -5.16
C GLY A 143 15.80 -12.01 -4.24
N TYR A 144 14.65 -11.55 -4.76
CA TYR A 144 13.43 -11.29 -3.99
C TYR A 144 12.29 -12.18 -4.47
N GLU A 145 11.70 -12.91 -3.54
CA GLU A 145 10.60 -13.84 -3.79
C GLU A 145 9.27 -13.26 -3.34
N VAL A 146 8.23 -13.52 -4.12
CA VAL A 146 6.83 -13.16 -3.78
C VAL A 146 6.29 -14.09 -2.72
N PHE A 147 5.64 -13.50 -1.72
CA PHE A 147 4.92 -14.20 -0.65
C PHE A 147 3.45 -13.83 -0.67
N ILE A 148 2.61 -14.73 -0.18
CA ILE A 148 1.16 -14.51 -0.01
C ILE A 148 0.73 -14.79 1.44
N ARG A 149 -0.56 -14.56 1.74
CA ARG A 149 -1.17 -14.79 3.05
C ARG A 149 -0.47 -14.00 4.16
N GLY A 150 -0.18 -12.71 3.90
CA GLY A 150 0.52 -11.85 4.86
C GLY A 150 1.95 -12.33 5.12
N GLY A 151 2.70 -12.60 4.08
CA GLY A 151 4.11 -12.96 4.15
C GLY A 151 4.42 -14.36 4.67
N ARG A 152 3.43 -15.28 4.72
CA ARG A 152 3.59 -16.60 5.34
C ARG A 152 3.90 -17.72 4.36
N THR A 153 3.54 -17.58 3.09
CA THR A 153 3.67 -18.63 2.08
C THR A 153 4.52 -18.12 0.93
N ALA A 154 5.69 -18.70 0.76
CA ALA A 154 6.59 -18.48 -0.37
C ALA A 154 5.99 -19.09 -1.64
N MET A 155 6.08 -18.39 -2.78
CA MET A 155 5.45 -18.82 -4.03
C MET A 155 6.44 -19.34 -5.07
N GLY A 156 7.75 -19.16 -4.83
CA GLY A 156 8.78 -19.50 -5.82
C GLY A 156 8.70 -18.63 -7.07
N ILE A 157 8.19 -17.42 -6.94
CA ILE A 157 8.01 -16.45 -8.03
C ILE A 157 8.95 -15.27 -7.75
N ASP A 158 9.74 -14.89 -8.76
CA ASP A 158 10.60 -13.71 -8.71
C ASP A 158 9.74 -12.43 -8.65
N ALA A 159 10.03 -11.54 -7.70
CA ALA A 159 9.22 -10.34 -7.48
C ALA A 159 9.30 -9.34 -8.64
N LEU A 160 10.45 -9.22 -9.30
CA LEU A 160 10.61 -8.34 -10.45
C LEU A 160 9.81 -8.83 -11.66
N GLU A 161 9.88 -10.14 -11.94
CA GLU A 161 9.13 -10.75 -13.05
C GLU A 161 7.61 -10.72 -12.77
N TRP A 162 7.21 -10.89 -11.52
CA TRP A 162 5.81 -10.77 -11.15
C TRP A 162 5.28 -9.33 -11.32
N ALA A 163 6.06 -8.32 -10.96
CA ALA A 163 5.69 -6.91 -11.16
C ALA A 163 5.46 -6.59 -12.65
N LYS A 164 6.38 -7.01 -13.53
CA LYS A 164 6.23 -6.87 -14.99
C LYS A 164 4.99 -7.58 -15.50
N ARG A 165 4.78 -8.83 -15.07
CA ARG A 165 3.62 -9.62 -15.48
C ARG A 165 2.30 -8.99 -15.04
N ALA A 166 2.24 -8.44 -13.84
CA ALA A 166 1.05 -7.74 -13.35
C ALA A 166 0.75 -6.46 -14.15
N GLU A 167 1.78 -5.72 -14.56
CA GLU A 167 1.61 -4.57 -15.46
C GLU A 167 1.05 -4.98 -16.81
N GLU A 168 1.56 -6.05 -17.42
CA GLU A 168 1.02 -6.60 -18.67
C GLU A 168 -0.45 -7.03 -18.55
N LEU A 169 -0.84 -7.57 -17.41
CA LEU A 169 -2.21 -7.95 -17.10
C LEU A 169 -3.13 -6.74 -16.89
N GLY A 170 -2.56 -5.55 -16.67
CA GLY A 170 -3.32 -4.32 -16.60
C GLY A 170 -3.49 -3.75 -15.19
N VAL A 171 -2.62 -4.09 -14.24
CA VAL A 171 -2.57 -3.37 -12.96
C VAL A 171 -2.29 -1.89 -13.19
N GLY A 172 -2.88 -1.02 -12.39
CA GLY A 172 -2.69 0.43 -12.49
C GLY A 172 -1.65 0.98 -11.52
N GLU A 173 -1.31 0.23 -10.46
CA GLU A 173 -0.36 0.63 -9.43
C GLU A 173 0.17 -0.59 -8.68
N ILE A 174 1.41 -0.53 -8.19
CA ILE A 174 2.03 -1.60 -7.39
C ILE A 174 2.35 -1.06 -5.99
N CYS A 175 1.78 -1.67 -4.95
CA CYS A 175 2.16 -1.45 -3.55
C CYS A 175 3.11 -2.57 -3.12
N LEU A 176 4.40 -2.26 -3.14
CA LEU A 176 5.46 -3.19 -2.77
C LEU A 176 5.74 -3.12 -1.27
N ASN A 177 5.44 -4.17 -0.55
CA ASN A 177 5.75 -4.32 0.87
C ASN A 177 6.96 -5.26 1.06
N SER A 178 8.03 -4.74 1.66
CA SER A 178 9.18 -5.56 2.04
C SER A 178 8.94 -6.21 3.39
N ILE A 179 8.87 -7.54 3.41
CA ILE A 179 8.72 -8.33 4.65
C ILE A 179 9.91 -8.13 5.59
N ASP A 180 11.10 -7.93 5.04
CA ASP A 180 12.33 -7.80 5.82
C ASP A 180 12.38 -6.51 6.63
N THR A 181 11.80 -5.43 6.09
CA THR A 181 11.80 -4.10 6.72
C THR A 181 10.49 -3.75 7.42
N ASP A 182 9.40 -4.49 7.17
CA ASP A 182 8.09 -4.17 7.76
C ASP A 182 8.10 -4.19 9.28
N GLY A 183 7.68 -3.07 9.88
CA GLY A 183 7.66 -2.87 11.33
C GLY A 183 9.02 -2.66 11.99
N VAL A 184 10.13 -2.69 11.23
CA VAL A 184 11.50 -2.56 11.77
C VAL A 184 11.90 -1.09 12.03
N LYS A 185 11.30 -0.14 11.30
CA LYS A 185 11.55 1.31 11.42
C LYS A 185 12.99 1.75 11.06
N ASN A 186 13.72 0.98 10.26
CA ASN A 186 15.11 1.25 9.85
C ASN A 186 15.28 1.74 8.40
N GLY A 187 14.19 2.15 7.77
CA GLY A 187 14.14 2.59 6.37
C GLY A 187 13.50 1.53 5.45
N TYR A 188 13.11 2.02 4.27
CA TYR A 188 12.54 1.16 3.21
C TYR A 188 13.60 0.24 2.60
N GLU A 189 13.16 -0.86 2.02
CA GLU A 189 14.02 -1.68 1.18
C GLU A 189 14.17 -1.00 -0.20
N LEU A 190 15.34 -0.36 -0.41
CA LEU A 190 15.55 0.52 -1.57
C LEU A 190 15.90 -0.27 -2.83
N THR A 191 16.54 -1.44 -2.69
CA THR A 191 17.06 -2.21 -3.83
C THR A 191 15.93 -2.74 -4.71
N ILE A 192 15.02 -3.54 -4.15
CA ILE A 192 13.91 -4.08 -4.92
C ILE A 192 12.92 -2.99 -5.32
N THR A 193 12.75 -1.96 -4.48
CA THR A 193 11.88 -0.81 -4.80
C THR A 193 12.37 -0.11 -6.07
N ASP A 194 13.66 0.19 -6.18
CA ASP A 194 14.23 0.86 -7.36
C ASP A 194 14.25 -0.07 -8.58
N MET A 195 14.55 -1.37 -8.38
CA MET A 195 14.49 -2.37 -9.45
C MET A 195 13.11 -2.41 -10.11
N ILE A 196 12.05 -2.50 -9.31
CA ILE A 196 10.68 -2.56 -9.82
C ILE A 196 10.27 -1.22 -10.42
N ALA A 197 10.50 -0.11 -9.71
CA ALA A 197 10.12 1.22 -10.18
C ALA A 197 10.78 1.64 -11.50
N LYS A 198 11.94 1.06 -11.84
CA LYS A 198 12.59 1.25 -13.15
C LYS A 198 12.11 0.28 -14.22
N ALA A 199 11.57 -0.85 -13.83
CA ALA A 199 11.19 -1.91 -14.76
C ALA A 199 9.75 -1.80 -15.26
N VAL A 200 8.89 -1.09 -14.54
CA VAL A 200 7.46 -0.88 -14.88
C VAL A 200 7.16 0.59 -15.16
N GLN A 201 6.07 0.85 -15.87
CA GLN A 201 5.59 2.22 -16.16
C GLN A 201 4.48 2.67 -15.20
N VAL A 202 3.87 1.74 -14.48
CA VAL A 202 2.86 2.06 -13.47
C VAL A 202 3.50 2.59 -12.19
N PRO A 203 2.84 3.48 -11.44
CA PRO A 203 3.35 3.97 -10.17
C PRO A 203 3.69 2.86 -9.18
N VAL A 204 4.78 3.04 -8.44
CA VAL A 204 5.23 2.13 -7.39
C VAL A 204 5.19 2.82 -6.03
N ILE A 205 4.46 2.22 -5.10
CA ILE A 205 4.36 2.61 -3.70
C ILE A 205 5.32 1.74 -2.90
N ALA A 206 6.27 2.36 -2.20
CA ALA A 206 7.13 1.64 -1.26
C ALA A 206 6.44 1.48 0.09
N SER A 207 6.44 0.29 0.64
CA SER A 207 5.84 -0.06 1.93
C SER A 207 6.81 -0.90 2.78
N GLY A 208 6.72 -0.70 4.11
CA GLY A 208 7.56 -1.39 5.09
C GLY A 208 8.87 -0.67 5.41
N GLY A 209 9.09 -0.36 6.70
CA GLY A 209 10.36 0.15 7.20
C GLY A 209 10.42 1.63 7.56
N ALA A 210 9.41 2.44 7.21
CA ALA A 210 9.39 3.86 7.57
C ALA A 210 9.41 4.07 9.09
N GLY A 211 10.40 4.80 9.59
CA GLY A 211 10.55 5.14 11.00
C GLY A 211 10.77 6.63 11.26
N THR A 212 11.36 7.35 10.29
CA THR A 212 11.62 8.78 10.35
C THR A 212 11.33 9.44 9.00
N PRO A 213 11.13 10.77 8.93
CA PRO A 213 11.01 11.50 7.67
C PRO A 213 12.23 11.33 6.75
N ASP A 214 13.44 11.21 7.32
CA ASP A 214 14.66 10.96 6.54
C ASP A 214 14.59 9.68 5.71
N HIS A 215 13.92 8.64 6.21
CA HIS A 215 13.71 7.40 5.44
C HIS A 215 12.87 7.65 4.18
N ILE A 216 11.92 8.58 4.25
CA ILE A 216 11.08 8.97 3.09
C ILE A 216 11.88 9.82 2.12
N VAL A 217 12.69 10.74 2.63
CA VAL A 217 13.62 11.54 1.81
C VAL A 217 14.62 10.63 1.09
N ASP A 218 15.19 9.68 1.79
CA ASP A 218 16.12 8.70 1.23
C ASP A 218 15.47 7.83 0.15
N LEU A 219 14.24 7.36 0.37
CA LEU A 219 13.47 6.62 -0.62
C LEU A 219 13.39 7.40 -1.93
N PHE A 220 12.92 8.65 -1.90
CA PHE A 220 12.69 9.42 -3.12
C PHE A 220 13.98 9.95 -3.78
N ARG A 221 15.08 10.08 -3.03
CA ARG A 221 16.39 10.45 -3.57
C ARG A 221 17.13 9.29 -4.21
N LYS A 222 16.95 8.08 -3.67
CA LYS A 222 17.72 6.89 -4.04
C LYS A 222 16.96 5.93 -4.96
N THR A 223 15.66 6.14 -5.14
CA THR A 223 14.82 5.27 -5.97
C THR A 223 13.90 6.07 -6.91
N SER A 224 13.32 5.37 -7.86
CA SER A 224 12.29 5.91 -8.77
C SER A 224 10.86 5.76 -8.23
N ALA A 225 10.67 5.38 -6.96
CA ALA A 225 9.34 5.22 -6.36
C ALA A 225 8.47 6.49 -6.46
N ASP A 226 7.15 6.32 -6.57
CA ASP A 226 6.17 7.40 -6.75
C ASP A 226 5.45 7.78 -5.46
N ALA A 227 5.41 6.86 -4.50
CA ALA A 227 4.78 7.07 -3.21
C ALA A 227 5.48 6.33 -2.08
N ALA A 228 5.34 6.89 -0.89
CA ALA A 228 5.79 6.33 0.37
C ALA A 228 4.57 5.97 1.23
N LEU A 229 4.42 4.70 1.59
CA LEU A 229 3.39 4.27 2.51
C LEU A 229 3.94 4.27 3.94
N VAL A 230 3.22 4.92 4.85
CA VAL A 230 3.55 5.06 6.26
C VAL A 230 2.40 4.56 7.13
N ALA A 231 2.71 4.11 8.33
CA ALA A 231 1.72 3.64 9.30
C ALA A 231 2.10 4.04 10.73
N SER A 232 2.88 3.23 11.44
CA SER A 232 3.17 3.38 12.87
C SER A 232 3.73 4.76 13.25
N MET A 233 4.57 5.37 12.40
CA MET A 233 5.19 6.66 12.69
C MET A 233 4.18 7.81 12.83
N VAL A 234 3.02 7.71 12.16
CA VAL A 234 1.93 8.70 12.26
C VAL A 234 0.82 8.23 13.20
N HIS A 235 0.64 6.93 13.39
CA HIS A 235 -0.40 6.39 14.27
C HIS A 235 -0.13 6.68 15.75
N PHE A 236 1.14 6.57 16.14
CA PHE A 236 1.56 6.81 17.53
C PHE A 236 1.93 8.29 17.81
N GLY A 237 1.83 9.16 16.78
CA GLY A 237 2.10 10.57 16.93
C GLY A 237 3.59 10.93 17.00
N ASP A 238 4.49 9.99 16.63
CA ASP A 238 5.91 10.28 16.51
C ASP A 238 6.16 11.40 15.50
N TYR A 239 5.38 11.40 14.39
CA TYR A 239 5.40 12.42 13.35
C TYR A 239 3.98 12.73 12.85
N THR A 240 3.80 13.93 12.28
CA THR A 240 2.56 14.34 11.59
C THR A 240 2.75 14.33 10.07
N VAL A 241 1.66 14.16 9.32
CA VAL A 241 1.70 14.22 7.85
C VAL A 241 2.26 15.57 7.35
N PRO A 242 1.80 16.74 7.88
CA PRO A 242 2.40 18.02 7.52
C PRO A 242 3.90 18.11 7.82
N GLY A 243 4.34 17.59 8.97
CA GLY A 243 5.75 17.55 9.33
C GLY A 243 6.59 16.74 8.35
N ILE A 244 6.13 15.53 7.98
CA ILE A 244 6.77 14.68 6.96
C ILE A 244 6.89 15.42 5.62
N LYS A 245 5.80 16.01 5.14
CA LYS A 245 5.81 16.77 3.88
C LYS A 245 6.70 18.00 3.93
N GLY A 246 6.79 18.66 5.10
CA GLY A 246 7.71 19.77 5.35
C GLY A 246 9.17 19.36 5.15
N GLU A 247 9.59 18.24 5.73
CA GLU A 247 10.94 17.69 5.56
C GLU A 247 11.20 17.27 4.10
N MET A 248 10.21 16.68 3.41
CA MET A 248 10.32 16.36 1.99
C MET A 248 10.54 17.61 1.15
N LEU A 249 9.80 18.70 1.40
CA LEU A 249 9.99 19.98 0.71
C LEU A 249 11.35 20.59 0.99
N ALA A 250 11.80 20.61 2.24
CA ALA A 250 13.12 21.09 2.63
C ALA A 250 14.24 20.30 1.92
N ALA A 251 14.00 19.02 1.64
CA ALA A 251 14.90 18.16 0.88
C ALA A 251 14.79 18.31 -0.66
N GLY A 252 13.91 19.21 -1.15
CA GLY A 252 13.68 19.47 -2.59
C GLY A 252 12.77 18.46 -3.28
N ILE A 253 12.04 17.64 -2.52
CA ILE A 253 11.09 16.65 -3.05
C ILE A 253 9.73 17.32 -3.21
N PRO A 254 9.13 17.35 -4.41
CA PRO A 254 7.84 17.98 -4.65
C PRO A 254 6.69 17.19 -3.99
N VAL A 255 5.88 17.87 -3.19
CA VAL A 255 4.68 17.32 -2.53
C VAL A 255 3.44 18.14 -2.85
N ARG A 256 2.26 17.53 -2.73
CA ARG A 256 1.00 18.26 -2.80
C ARG A 256 0.82 19.10 -1.54
N LYS A 257 0.54 20.38 -1.73
CA LYS A 257 0.16 21.31 -0.66
C LYS A 257 -1.35 21.33 -0.46
N LYS A 258 -1.82 21.75 0.71
CA LYS A 258 -3.24 22.05 0.94
C LYS A 258 -3.67 23.26 0.12
N MET A 259 -4.99 23.45 -0.08
CA MET A 259 -5.53 24.56 -0.88
C MET A 259 -5.17 25.95 -0.34
N ASN A 260 -4.91 26.07 0.97
CA ASN A 260 -4.45 27.31 1.61
C ASN A 260 -2.93 27.56 1.47
N GLY A 261 -2.21 26.71 0.72
CA GLY A 261 -0.77 26.79 0.52
C GLY A 261 0.09 26.18 1.61
N GLU A 262 -0.52 25.66 2.68
CA GLU A 262 0.15 24.90 3.73
C GLU A 262 0.47 23.46 3.27
N VAL A 263 1.43 22.83 3.93
CA VAL A 263 1.88 21.47 3.64
C VAL A 263 1.06 20.47 4.44
#